data_57d0877456801fdb7da5d64f77a0f011
#
_entry.id   57d0877456801fdb7da5d64f77a0f011
#
_cell.length_a   1.000
_cell.length_b   1.000
_cell.length_c   1.000
_cell.angle_alpha   90.00
_cell.angle_beta   90.00
_cell.angle_gamma   90.00
#
_symmetry.space_group_name_H-M   'P 1'
#
loop_
_entity.id
_entity.type
_entity.pdbx_description
1 polymer ?
#
loop_
_entity_poly.entity_id
_entity_poly.type
_entity_poly.pdbx_seq_one_letter_code
_entity_poly.pdbx_strand_id
1 'polypeptide(L)'
;MKKQLIIALAFSISAFSFAQKKELKTVEKAIKSNNFAEAKAGINQAEGLLSVMDEKSKAKFYYLKAQALYANGKGSDADISTILESFAKAESNYGSEITALKQTISNGLLTKGNAAYEKNDYSNASKYFEKSYRVTERDTLFLYYAAATAVNVKEYDRALVLYEELKNLGYTGIVKQYFATNVETGKEEVLDKNTRDLYVKGKSHIKPGERLTDSKKPEIVKNVALIYVSKGDNER
;
A
#
# COMPACT_ATOMS: atom_id res chain seq x y z
N MET A 1 -24.08 -24.50 -45.57
CA MET A 1 -24.48 -23.83 -44.33
C MET A 1 -23.44 -23.94 -43.20
N LYS A 2 -22.97 -25.14 -42.78
CA LYS A 2 -22.00 -25.30 -41.65
C LYS A 2 -20.66 -24.57 -41.89
N LYS A 3 -20.08 -24.56 -43.10
CA LYS A 3 -18.82 -23.88 -43.42
C LYS A 3 -18.95 -22.34 -43.38
N GLN A 4 -20.08 -21.80 -43.80
CA GLN A 4 -20.32 -20.34 -43.76
C GLN A 4 -20.53 -19.85 -42.32
N LEU A 5 -21.17 -20.67 -41.44
CA LEU A 5 -21.29 -20.35 -40.02
C LEU A 5 -19.94 -20.33 -39.29
N ILE A 6 -19.04 -21.27 -39.62
CA ILE A 6 -17.69 -21.34 -39.04
C ILE A 6 -16.86 -20.13 -39.46
N ILE A 7 -16.94 -19.69 -40.72
CA ILE A 7 -16.25 -18.54 -41.25
C ILE A 7 -16.76 -17.24 -40.58
N ALA A 8 -18.08 -17.08 -40.45
CA ALA A 8 -18.69 -15.93 -39.78
C ALA A 8 -18.28 -15.85 -38.29
N LEU A 9 -18.22 -17.00 -37.61
CA LEU A 9 -17.79 -17.09 -36.21
C LEU A 9 -16.29 -16.73 -36.05
N ALA A 10 -15.44 -17.20 -36.97
CA ALA A 10 -14.00 -16.88 -36.98
C ALA A 10 -13.74 -15.38 -37.22
N PHE A 11 -14.50 -14.74 -38.09
CA PHE A 11 -14.41 -13.29 -38.33
C PHE A 11 -14.89 -12.48 -37.12
N SER A 12 -15.92 -12.94 -36.42
CA SER A 12 -16.40 -12.27 -35.20
C SER A 12 -15.35 -12.31 -34.09
N ILE A 13 -14.73 -13.48 -33.85
CA ILE A 13 -13.69 -13.65 -32.83
C ILE A 13 -12.46 -12.78 -33.13
N SER A 14 -12.05 -12.70 -34.38
CA SER A 14 -10.90 -11.85 -34.76
C SER A 14 -11.19 -10.36 -34.62
N ALA A 15 -12.39 -9.91 -34.94
CA ALA A 15 -12.82 -8.52 -34.79
C ALA A 15 -12.86 -8.10 -33.29
N PHE A 16 -13.39 -8.96 -32.43
CA PHE A 16 -13.38 -8.71 -30.99
C PHE A 16 -11.97 -8.69 -30.40
N SER A 17 -11.10 -9.61 -30.78
CA SER A 17 -9.70 -9.61 -30.33
C SER A 17 -8.93 -8.37 -30.75
N PHE A 18 -9.23 -7.82 -31.91
CA PHE A 18 -8.60 -6.58 -32.39
C PHE A 18 -9.14 -5.36 -31.61
N ALA A 19 -10.43 -5.30 -31.37
CA ALA A 19 -11.07 -4.23 -30.60
C ALA A 19 -10.51 -4.14 -29.18
N GLN A 20 -10.40 -5.27 -28.46
CA GLN A 20 -9.84 -5.33 -27.11
C GLN A 20 -8.41 -4.77 -27.04
N LYS A 21 -7.55 -5.24 -27.94
CA LYS A 21 -6.14 -4.77 -27.99
C LYS A 21 -6.05 -3.28 -28.27
N LYS A 22 -6.92 -2.77 -29.13
CA LYS A 22 -7.00 -1.33 -29.45
C LYS A 22 -7.41 -0.52 -28.23
N GLU A 23 -8.48 -0.94 -27.51
CA GLU A 23 -8.97 -0.25 -26.31
C GLU A 23 -7.90 -0.24 -25.21
N LEU A 24 -7.29 -1.40 -24.88
CA LEU A 24 -6.24 -1.46 -23.88
C LEU A 24 -5.00 -0.63 -24.26
N LYS A 25 -4.67 -0.53 -25.53
CA LYS A 25 -3.58 0.34 -26.01
C LYS A 25 -3.91 1.83 -25.85
N THR A 26 -5.16 2.22 -26.08
CA THR A 26 -5.64 3.59 -25.85
C THR A 26 -5.55 3.94 -24.36
N VAL A 27 -6.03 3.07 -23.48
CA VAL A 27 -5.90 3.26 -22.01
C VAL A 27 -4.43 3.40 -21.60
N GLU A 28 -3.56 2.51 -22.07
CA GLU A 28 -2.13 2.59 -21.77
C GLU A 28 -1.49 3.91 -22.22
N LYS A 29 -1.87 4.40 -23.40
CA LYS A 29 -1.42 5.70 -23.91
C LYS A 29 -1.92 6.85 -23.02
N ALA A 30 -3.19 6.84 -22.64
CA ALA A 30 -3.79 7.84 -21.76
C ALA A 30 -3.09 7.87 -20.38
N ILE A 31 -2.77 6.70 -19.79
CA ILE A 31 -2.00 6.61 -18.54
C ILE A 31 -0.61 7.22 -18.72
N LYS A 32 0.12 6.86 -19.78
CA LYS A 32 1.47 7.39 -20.07
C LYS A 32 1.49 8.91 -20.26
N SER A 33 0.41 9.48 -20.77
CA SER A 33 0.25 10.94 -20.91
C SER A 33 -0.38 11.61 -19.68
N ASN A 34 -0.59 10.88 -18.56
CA ASN A 34 -1.27 11.34 -17.36
C ASN A 34 -2.71 11.83 -17.58
N ASN A 35 -3.36 11.41 -18.68
CA ASN A 35 -4.77 11.67 -18.94
C ASN A 35 -5.64 10.61 -18.28
N PHE A 36 -5.76 10.68 -16.95
CA PHE A 36 -6.49 9.65 -16.17
C PHE A 36 -8.00 9.69 -16.36
N ALA A 37 -8.56 10.79 -16.81
CA ALA A 37 -9.98 10.85 -17.18
C ALA A 37 -10.27 9.97 -18.40
N GLU A 38 -9.47 10.10 -19.46
CA GLU A 38 -9.54 9.26 -20.66
C GLU A 38 -9.21 7.80 -20.33
N ALA A 39 -8.19 7.56 -19.47
CA ALA A 39 -7.84 6.21 -19.03
C ALA A 39 -9.03 5.52 -18.34
N LYS A 40 -9.72 6.19 -17.40
CA LYS A 40 -10.91 5.64 -16.71
C LYS A 40 -12.06 5.39 -17.68
N ALA A 41 -12.31 6.31 -18.61
CA ALA A 41 -13.33 6.12 -19.63
C ALA A 41 -13.03 4.90 -20.52
N GLY A 42 -11.78 4.73 -20.95
CA GLY A 42 -11.34 3.57 -21.73
C GLY A 42 -11.41 2.25 -20.93
N ILE A 43 -11.12 2.27 -19.63
CA ILE A 43 -11.33 1.10 -18.74
C ILE A 43 -12.80 0.72 -18.72
N ASN A 44 -13.73 1.66 -18.56
CA ASN A 44 -15.16 1.38 -18.54
C ASN A 44 -15.65 0.76 -19.88
N GLN A 45 -15.11 1.24 -21.00
CA GLN A 45 -15.40 0.67 -22.33
C GLN A 45 -14.85 -0.75 -22.47
N ALA A 46 -13.58 -0.96 -22.05
CA ALA A 46 -12.93 -2.25 -22.13
C ALA A 46 -13.56 -3.29 -21.17
N GLU A 47 -14.19 -2.87 -20.07
CA GLU A 47 -14.86 -3.76 -19.11
C GLU A 47 -16.00 -4.56 -19.76
N GLY A 48 -16.72 -3.97 -20.72
CA GLY A 48 -17.73 -4.67 -21.51
C GLY A 48 -17.18 -5.80 -22.41
N LEU A 49 -15.87 -5.85 -22.62
CA LEU A 49 -15.20 -6.86 -23.45
C LEU A 49 -14.53 -7.96 -22.62
N LEU A 50 -14.59 -7.90 -21.28
CA LEU A 50 -13.88 -8.84 -20.39
C LEU A 50 -14.23 -10.32 -20.65
N SER A 51 -15.49 -10.61 -20.95
CA SER A 51 -15.96 -12.00 -21.17
C SER A 51 -15.33 -12.67 -22.39
N VAL A 52 -14.85 -11.88 -23.34
CA VAL A 52 -14.24 -12.36 -24.59
C VAL A 52 -12.73 -12.14 -24.64
N MET A 53 -12.11 -11.59 -23.59
CA MET A 53 -10.67 -11.44 -23.47
C MET A 53 -9.97 -12.76 -23.12
N ASP A 54 -8.80 -12.99 -23.70
CA ASP A 54 -7.87 -14.01 -23.22
C ASP A 54 -7.26 -13.62 -21.86
N GLU A 55 -6.67 -14.58 -21.15
CA GLU A 55 -6.16 -14.37 -19.79
C GLU A 55 -5.06 -13.27 -19.75
N LYS A 56 -4.23 -13.17 -20.77
CA LYS A 56 -3.20 -12.13 -20.86
C LYS A 56 -3.83 -10.75 -21.03
N SER A 57 -4.86 -10.64 -21.83
CA SER A 57 -5.61 -9.38 -22.03
C SER A 57 -6.39 -8.99 -20.79
N LYS A 58 -6.99 -9.96 -20.07
CA LYS A 58 -7.62 -9.72 -18.76
C LYS A 58 -6.62 -9.20 -17.73
N ALA A 59 -5.47 -9.85 -17.60
CA ALA A 59 -4.42 -9.39 -16.69
C ALA A 59 -3.97 -7.96 -17.04
N LYS A 60 -3.78 -7.66 -18.33
CA LYS A 60 -3.46 -6.30 -18.78
C LYS A 60 -4.57 -5.29 -18.43
N PHE A 61 -5.83 -5.65 -18.65
CA PHE A 61 -6.98 -4.82 -18.28
C PHE A 61 -6.95 -4.47 -16.79
N TYR A 62 -6.81 -5.45 -15.91
CA TYR A 62 -6.81 -5.23 -14.47
C TYR A 62 -5.61 -4.40 -14.01
N TYR A 63 -4.42 -4.63 -14.58
CA TYR A 63 -3.25 -3.82 -14.29
C TYR A 63 -3.46 -2.33 -14.68
N LEU A 64 -3.98 -2.08 -15.88
CA LEU A 64 -4.29 -0.73 -16.35
C LEU A 64 -5.45 -0.10 -15.54
N LYS A 65 -6.46 -0.88 -15.11
CA LYS A 65 -7.53 -0.41 -14.22
C LYS A 65 -6.96 0.11 -12.91
N ALA A 66 -6.06 -0.64 -12.28
CA ALA A 66 -5.40 -0.20 -11.06
C ALA A 66 -4.61 1.10 -11.25
N GLN A 67 -3.84 1.22 -12.34
CA GLN A 67 -3.08 2.45 -12.65
C GLN A 67 -4.00 3.66 -12.91
N ALA A 68 -5.09 3.47 -13.66
CA ALA A 68 -6.05 4.52 -13.95
C ALA A 68 -6.75 5.02 -12.69
N LEU A 69 -7.10 4.10 -11.77
CA LEU A 69 -7.72 4.45 -10.48
C LEU A 69 -6.73 5.17 -9.56
N TYR A 70 -5.50 4.67 -9.45
CA TYR A 70 -4.46 5.31 -8.63
C TYR A 70 -4.08 6.72 -9.14
N ALA A 71 -4.08 6.91 -10.45
CA ALA A 71 -3.85 8.20 -11.12
C ALA A 71 -2.61 8.95 -10.58
N ASN A 72 -1.48 8.24 -10.40
CA ASN A 72 -0.24 8.78 -9.82
C ASN A 72 -0.46 9.51 -8.47
N GLY A 73 -1.31 8.96 -7.61
CA GLY A 73 -1.63 9.50 -6.29
C GLY A 73 -2.73 10.57 -6.28
N LYS A 74 -3.30 10.92 -7.45
CA LYS A 74 -4.43 11.86 -7.58
C LYS A 74 -5.79 11.17 -7.55
N GLY A 75 -5.80 9.83 -7.54
CA GLY A 75 -7.03 9.02 -7.43
C GLY A 75 -7.67 9.11 -6.06
N SER A 76 -8.89 8.59 -5.96
CA SER A 76 -9.61 8.52 -4.69
C SER A 76 -9.00 7.46 -3.77
N ASP A 77 -8.83 7.80 -2.49
CA ASP A 77 -8.42 6.82 -1.48
C ASP A 77 -9.51 5.76 -1.22
N ALA A 78 -10.74 5.98 -1.70
CA ALA A 78 -11.82 4.98 -1.69
C ALA A 78 -11.57 3.86 -2.72
N ASP A 79 -10.77 4.12 -3.77
CA ASP A 79 -10.49 3.15 -4.82
C ASP A 79 -9.41 2.11 -4.43
N ILE A 80 -8.78 2.24 -3.25
CA ILE A 80 -7.66 1.36 -2.84
C ILE A 80 -8.05 -0.12 -2.83
N SER A 81 -9.23 -0.47 -2.32
CA SER A 81 -9.71 -1.87 -2.35
C SER A 81 -9.85 -2.42 -3.78
N THR A 82 -10.45 -1.64 -4.68
CA THR A 82 -10.59 -2.01 -6.08
C THR A 82 -9.24 -2.10 -6.80
N ILE A 83 -8.28 -1.25 -6.43
CA ILE A 83 -6.90 -1.33 -6.92
C ILE A 83 -6.25 -2.64 -6.49
N LEU A 84 -6.37 -3.03 -5.21
CA LEU A 84 -5.80 -4.28 -4.69
C LEU A 84 -6.43 -5.52 -5.32
N GLU A 85 -7.75 -5.54 -5.49
CA GLU A 85 -8.45 -6.62 -6.22
C GLU A 85 -7.98 -6.72 -7.68
N SER A 86 -7.75 -5.58 -8.32
CA SER A 86 -7.24 -5.52 -9.68
C SER A 86 -5.80 -6.04 -9.76
N PHE A 87 -4.96 -5.74 -8.78
CA PHE A 87 -3.61 -6.31 -8.69
C PHE A 87 -3.65 -7.83 -8.55
N ALA A 88 -4.49 -8.38 -7.68
CA ALA A 88 -4.62 -9.81 -7.50
C ALA A 88 -4.97 -10.55 -8.82
N LYS A 89 -5.85 -9.94 -9.64
CA LYS A 89 -6.23 -10.48 -10.95
C LYS A 89 -5.17 -10.33 -12.04
N ALA A 90 -4.18 -9.45 -11.85
CA ALA A 90 -3.13 -9.17 -12.82
C ALA A 90 -1.76 -9.78 -12.44
N GLU A 91 -1.61 -10.31 -11.23
CA GLU A 91 -0.33 -10.65 -10.61
C GLU A 91 0.50 -11.67 -11.42
N SER A 92 -0.17 -12.66 -12.04
CA SER A 92 0.51 -13.68 -12.86
C SER A 92 1.33 -13.12 -14.01
N ASN A 93 0.98 -11.95 -14.55
CA ASN A 93 1.62 -11.33 -15.70
C ASN A 93 2.39 -10.04 -15.39
N TYR A 94 2.10 -9.40 -14.23
CA TYR A 94 2.60 -8.07 -13.85
C TYR A 94 3.15 -8.02 -12.43
N GLY A 95 3.60 -9.14 -11.86
CA GLY A 95 3.99 -9.24 -10.44
C GLY A 95 5.09 -8.24 -10.03
N SER A 96 6.11 -8.04 -10.86
CA SER A 96 7.19 -7.07 -10.57
C SER A 96 6.70 -5.63 -10.59
N GLU A 97 5.93 -5.27 -11.62
CA GLU A 97 5.36 -3.93 -11.79
C GLU A 97 4.33 -3.62 -10.70
N ILE A 98 3.51 -4.60 -10.34
CA ILE A 98 2.57 -4.51 -9.24
C ILE A 98 3.30 -4.31 -7.91
N THR A 99 4.37 -5.04 -7.66
CA THR A 99 5.17 -4.87 -6.43
C THR A 99 5.73 -3.45 -6.33
N ALA A 100 6.28 -2.92 -7.41
CA ALA A 100 6.80 -1.55 -7.46
C ALA A 100 5.68 -0.51 -7.25
N LEU A 101 4.52 -0.73 -7.86
CA LEU A 101 3.37 0.18 -7.74
C LEU A 101 2.74 0.11 -6.34
N LYS A 102 2.62 -1.07 -5.74
CA LYS A 102 2.21 -1.23 -4.33
C LYS A 102 3.12 -0.43 -3.40
N GLN A 103 4.44 -0.49 -3.59
CA GLN A 103 5.38 0.29 -2.79
C GLN A 103 5.16 1.80 -2.97
N THR A 104 4.95 2.25 -4.20
CA THR A 104 4.66 3.66 -4.50
C THR A 104 3.38 4.14 -3.82
N ILE A 105 2.31 3.33 -3.89
CA ILE A 105 1.02 3.63 -3.26
C ILE A 105 1.17 3.68 -1.74
N SER A 106 1.84 2.69 -1.14
CA SER A 106 2.08 2.62 0.30
C SER A 106 2.85 3.85 0.80
N ASN A 107 3.91 4.25 0.10
CA ASN A 107 4.69 5.46 0.44
C ASN A 107 3.85 6.74 0.34
N GLY A 108 3.00 6.85 -0.68
CA GLY A 108 2.08 7.99 -0.83
C GLY A 108 1.05 8.06 0.31
N LEU A 109 0.50 6.92 0.71
CA LEU A 109 -0.42 6.84 1.85
C LEU A 109 0.29 7.16 3.18
N LEU A 110 1.52 6.69 3.35
CA LEU A 110 2.35 7.02 4.52
C LEU A 110 2.60 8.53 4.62
N THR A 111 2.93 9.18 3.50
CA THR A 111 3.10 10.64 3.45
C THR A 111 1.83 11.38 3.86
N LYS A 112 0.66 10.94 3.38
CA LYS A 112 -0.64 11.49 3.80
C LYS A 112 -0.92 11.25 5.28
N GLY A 113 -0.58 10.05 5.78
CA GLY A 113 -0.73 9.69 7.18
C GLY A 113 0.11 10.58 8.11
N ASN A 114 1.38 10.80 7.77
CA ASN A 114 2.27 11.68 8.51
C ASN A 114 1.76 13.14 8.49
N ALA A 115 1.36 13.65 7.34
CA ALA A 115 0.83 15.01 7.21
C ALA A 115 -0.48 15.21 8.00
N ALA A 116 -1.34 14.18 8.10
CA ALA A 116 -2.54 14.21 8.93
C ALA A 116 -2.16 14.18 10.43
N TYR A 117 -1.21 13.35 10.81
CA TYR A 117 -0.71 13.25 12.18
C TYR A 117 -0.12 14.59 12.69
N GLU A 118 0.71 15.23 11.88
CA GLU A 118 1.30 16.55 12.19
C GLU A 118 0.24 17.63 12.40
N LYS A 119 -0.92 17.51 11.75
CA LYS A 119 -2.08 18.40 11.90
C LYS A 119 -3.01 17.98 13.03
N ASN A 120 -2.67 16.97 13.83
CA ASN A 120 -3.51 16.34 14.84
C ASN A 120 -4.82 15.72 14.30
N ASP A 121 -4.89 15.48 12.99
CA ASP A 121 -6.00 14.74 12.37
C ASP A 121 -5.75 13.24 12.50
N TYR A 122 -5.80 12.75 13.74
CA TYR A 122 -5.45 11.37 14.08
C TYR A 122 -6.41 10.35 13.48
N SER A 123 -7.67 10.72 13.21
CA SER A 123 -8.63 9.82 12.55
C SER A 123 -8.19 9.51 11.11
N ASN A 124 -7.85 10.53 10.32
CA ASN A 124 -7.35 10.32 8.98
C ASN A 124 -5.94 9.72 8.98
N ALA A 125 -5.06 10.13 9.90
CA ALA A 125 -3.73 9.51 10.05
C ALA A 125 -3.84 8.01 10.26
N SER A 126 -4.69 7.56 11.18
CA SER A 126 -4.94 6.16 11.44
C SER A 126 -5.40 5.38 10.19
N LYS A 127 -6.34 5.95 9.42
CA LYS A 127 -6.85 5.34 8.19
C LYS A 127 -5.77 5.24 7.10
N TYR A 128 -4.91 6.25 6.97
CA TYR A 128 -3.82 6.23 5.99
C TYR A 128 -2.73 5.24 6.37
N PHE A 129 -2.35 5.15 7.63
CA PHE A 129 -1.37 4.16 8.10
C PHE A 129 -1.89 2.73 7.88
N GLU A 130 -3.16 2.46 8.22
CA GLU A 130 -3.76 1.15 7.94
C GLU A 130 -3.76 0.83 6.44
N LYS A 131 -4.23 1.75 5.59
CA LYS A 131 -4.22 1.55 4.14
C LYS A 131 -2.81 1.31 3.61
N SER A 132 -1.80 2.02 4.14
CA SER A 132 -0.40 1.80 3.76
C SER A 132 0.05 0.36 4.04
N TYR A 133 -0.30 -0.18 5.21
CA TYR A 133 -0.05 -1.58 5.54
C TYR A 133 -0.82 -2.53 4.62
N ARG A 134 -2.15 -2.32 4.42
CA ARG A 134 -3.00 -3.19 3.59
C ARG A 134 -2.52 -3.32 2.15
N VAL A 135 -1.85 -2.30 1.62
CA VAL A 135 -1.33 -2.32 0.24
C VAL A 135 -0.16 -3.30 0.09
N THR A 136 0.73 -3.38 1.06
CA THR A 136 1.96 -4.20 0.95
C THR A 136 1.98 -5.41 1.86
N GLU A 137 1.26 -5.36 2.99
CA GLU A 137 1.24 -6.32 4.10
C GLU A 137 2.63 -6.69 4.64
N ARG A 138 3.63 -5.80 4.43
CA ARG A 138 5.02 -6.06 4.77
C ARG A 138 5.46 -5.41 6.08
N ASP A 139 5.08 -4.14 6.28
CA ASP A 139 5.56 -3.37 7.43
C ASP A 139 4.46 -3.20 8.47
N THR A 140 4.44 -4.11 9.43
CA THR A 140 3.50 -4.12 10.55
C THR A 140 3.63 -2.89 11.47
N LEU A 141 4.69 -2.07 11.32
CA LEU A 141 4.83 -0.81 12.03
C LEU A 141 3.70 0.18 11.65
N PHE A 142 3.27 0.17 10.39
CA PHE A 142 2.17 1.04 9.95
C PHE A 142 0.83 0.61 10.55
N LEU A 143 0.62 -0.69 10.74
CA LEU A 143 -0.55 -1.20 11.45
C LEU A 143 -0.53 -0.79 12.94
N TYR A 144 0.65 -0.80 13.57
CA TYR A 144 0.82 -0.28 14.92
C TYR A 144 0.53 1.23 15.01
N TYR A 145 1.02 2.03 14.08
CA TYR A 145 0.70 3.46 14.03
C TYR A 145 -0.80 3.70 13.82
N ALA A 146 -1.46 2.90 12.99
CA ALA A 146 -2.90 2.97 12.80
C ALA A 146 -3.66 2.69 14.10
N ALA A 147 -3.28 1.66 14.85
CA ALA A 147 -3.89 1.32 16.13
C ALA A 147 -3.67 2.44 17.18
N ALA A 148 -2.42 2.88 17.34
CA ALA A 148 -2.07 3.91 18.32
C ALA A 148 -2.77 5.26 18.04
N THR A 149 -2.87 5.67 16.77
CA THR A 149 -3.58 6.90 16.40
C THR A 149 -5.10 6.78 16.52
N ALA A 150 -5.68 5.58 16.33
CA ALA A 150 -7.09 5.33 16.60
C ALA A 150 -7.45 5.51 18.10
N VAL A 151 -6.54 5.13 19.01
CA VAL A 151 -6.69 5.36 20.45
C VAL A 151 -6.79 6.86 20.76
N ASN A 152 -5.97 7.70 20.11
CA ASN A 152 -5.95 9.16 20.36
C ASN A 152 -7.30 9.83 20.05
N VAL A 153 -8.08 9.28 19.13
CA VAL A 153 -9.43 9.78 18.79
C VAL A 153 -10.56 8.93 19.35
N LYS A 154 -10.25 8.04 20.28
CA LYS A 154 -11.23 7.16 20.95
C LYS A 154 -12.00 6.23 19.99
N GLU A 155 -11.45 5.93 18.81
CA GLU A 155 -11.96 4.87 17.91
C GLU A 155 -11.58 3.48 18.48
N TYR A 156 -12.06 3.20 19.70
CA TYR A 156 -11.60 2.07 20.51
C TYR A 156 -11.86 0.70 19.86
N ASP A 157 -13.04 0.50 19.26
CA ASP A 157 -13.34 -0.77 18.60
C ASP A 157 -12.38 -1.05 17.44
N ARG A 158 -12.08 -0.02 16.66
CA ARG A 158 -11.11 -0.12 15.57
C ARG A 158 -9.69 -0.35 16.10
N ALA A 159 -9.28 0.35 17.15
CA ALA A 159 -7.98 0.16 17.77
C ALA A 159 -7.80 -1.28 18.28
N LEU A 160 -8.82 -1.87 18.91
CA LEU A 160 -8.81 -3.25 19.39
C LEU A 160 -8.63 -4.25 18.24
N VAL A 161 -9.36 -4.08 17.14
CA VAL A 161 -9.22 -4.94 15.95
C VAL A 161 -7.78 -4.90 15.40
N LEU A 162 -7.19 -3.71 15.30
CA LEU A 162 -5.82 -3.54 14.79
C LEU A 162 -4.77 -4.12 15.77
N TYR A 163 -4.95 -3.97 17.08
CA TYR A 163 -4.06 -4.56 18.08
C TYR A 163 -4.15 -6.08 18.12
N GLU A 164 -5.35 -6.65 17.96
CA GLU A 164 -5.52 -8.11 17.87
C GLU A 164 -4.84 -8.67 16.62
N GLU A 165 -4.95 -7.98 15.49
CA GLU A 165 -4.24 -8.35 14.27
C GLU A 165 -2.72 -8.31 14.48
N LEU A 166 -2.18 -7.25 15.11
CA LEU A 166 -0.76 -7.15 15.44
C LEU A 166 -0.29 -8.31 16.34
N LYS A 167 -1.11 -8.68 17.32
CA LYS A 167 -0.85 -9.83 18.18
C LYS A 167 -0.79 -11.14 17.37
N ASN A 168 -1.74 -11.37 16.49
CA ASN A 168 -1.80 -12.57 15.64
C ASN A 168 -0.63 -12.63 14.64
N LEU A 169 -0.15 -11.49 14.18
CA LEU A 169 1.07 -11.36 13.35
C LEU A 169 2.36 -11.52 14.16
N GLY A 170 2.29 -11.68 15.51
CA GLY A 170 3.46 -11.78 16.37
C GLY A 170 4.27 -10.48 16.48
N TYR A 171 3.68 -9.33 16.20
CA TYR A 171 4.38 -8.04 16.22
C TYR A 171 5.04 -7.76 17.57
N THR A 172 6.31 -7.40 17.53
CA THR A 172 7.09 -7.02 18.71
C THR A 172 7.46 -5.54 18.71
N GLY A 173 7.53 -4.92 17.54
CA GLY A 173 8.04 -3.56 17.35
C GLY A 173 9.54 -3.42 17.63
N ILE A 174 10.25 -4.53 17.82
CA ILE A 174 11.70 -4.51 18.02
C ILE A 174 12.37 -4.27 16.67
N VAL A 175 13.17 -3.21 16.59
CA VAL A 175 13.97 -2.89 15.41
C VAL A 175 15.45 -2.74 15.79
N LYS A 176 16.33 -3.06 14.85
CA LYS A 176 17.75 -2.81 15.01
C LYS A 176 18.03 -1.35 14.65
N GLN A 177 18.59 -0.60 15.60
CA GLN A 177 19.09 0.76 15.42
C GLN A 177 20.60 0.73 15.23
N TYR A 178 21.08 1.56 14.31
CA TYR A 178 22.49 1.85 14.14
C TYR A 178 22.75 3.27 14.63
N PHE A 179 23.85 3.47 15.32
CA PHE A 179 24.17 4.79 15.88
C PHE A 179 25.69 5.06 15.81
N ALA A 180 26.04 6.34 15.90
CA ALA A 180 27.43 6.79 16.10
C ALA A 180 27.41 8.14 16.80
N THR A 181 28.53 8.52 17.42
CA THR A 181 28.68 9.81 18.10
C THR A 181 29.20 10.84 17.11
N ASN A 182 28.46 11.92 16.90
CA ASN A 182 28.89 13.07 16.11
C ASN A 182 30.06 13.75 16.82
N VAL A 183 31.17 14.02 16.11
CA VAL A 183 32.40 14.56 16.66
C VAL A 183 32.24 16.02 17.09
N GLU A 184 31.45 16.81 16.36
CA GLU A 184 31.26 18.24 16.64
C GLU A 184 30.35 18.47 17.85
N THR A 185 29.26 17.70 17.93
CA THR A 185 28.26 17.90 18.98
C THR A 185 28.49 17.02 20.21
N GLY A 186 29.31 15.98 20.09
CA GLY A 186 29.51 14.96 21.12
C GLY A 186 28.28 14.09 21.39
N LYS A 187 27.21 14.21 20.60
CA LYS A 187 25.95 13.50 20.81
C LYS A 187 25.88 12.22 19.98
N GLU A 188 25.22 11.21 20.54
CA GLU A 188 24.86 10.02 19.79
C GLU A 188 23.72 10.34 18.82
N GLU A 189 23.88 9.93 17.58
CA GLU A 189 22.89 10.06 16.52
C GLU A 189 22.50 8.67 16.01
N VAL A 190 21.18 8.42 15.92
CA VAL A 190 20.63 7.21 15.29
C VAL A 190 20.54 7.47 13.79
N LEU A 191 21.13 6.57 13.02
CA LEU A 191 21.32 6.70 11.58
C LEU A 191 20.91 5.41 10.89
N ASP A 192 20.65 5.43 9.60
CA ASP A 192 20.65 4.19 8.82
C ASP A 192 22.08 3.64 8.72
N LYS A 193 22.19 2.33 8.49
CA LYS A 193 23.48 1.64 8.50
C LYS A 193 24.49 2.25 7.52
N ASN A 194 24.05 2.59 6.31
CA ASN A 194 24.94 3.07 5.25
C ASN A 194 25.43 4.49 5.57
N THR A 195 24.56 5.35 6.05
CA THR A 195 24.89 6.72 6.49
C THR A 195 25.86 6.68 7.67
N ARG A 196 25.61 5.83 8.69
CA ARG A 196 26.53 5.62 9.81
C ARG A 196 27.93 5.22 9.31
N ASP A 197 28.00 4.21 8.46
CA ASP A 197 29.27 3.68 7.94
C ASP A 197 30.03 4.74 7.11
N LEU A 198 29.29 5.54 6.32
CA LEU A 198 29.83 6.65 5.55
C LEU A 198 30.41 7.75 6.46
N TYR A 199 29.66 8.15 7.49
CA TYR A 199 30.07 9.21 8.43
C TYR A 199 31.26 8.80 9.29
N VAL A 200 31.30 7.53 9.71
CA VAL A 200 32.47 6.97 10.43
C VAL A 200 33.71 6.95 9.54
N LYS A 201 33.57 6.50 8.27
CA LYS A 201 34.65 6.53 7.30
C LYS A 201 35.14 7.97 7.01
N GLY A 202 34.22 8.92 6.96
CA GLY A 202 34.51 10.36 6.78
C GLY A 202 35.02 11.05 8.04
N LYS A 203 35.15 10.36 9.19
CA LYS A 203 35.61 10.86 10.48
C LYS A 203 34.72 11.97 11.07
N SER A 204 33.54 12.22 10.56
CA SER A 204 32.55 13.13 11.18
C SER A 204 31.85 12.47 12.39
N HIS A 205 31.85 11.13 12.44
CA HIS A 205 31.31 10.35 13.55
C HIS A 205 32.30 9.30 14.03
N ILE A 206 32.22 8.98 15.33
CA ILE A 206 33.06 7.97 16.02
C ILE A 206 32.18 7.03 16.83
N LYS A 207 32.77 5.97 17.38
CA LYS A 207 32.10 4.98 18.24
C LYS A 207 30.82 4.43 17.60
N PRO A 208 30.90 3.81 16.40
CA PRO A 208 29.73 3.20 15.80
C PRO A 208 29.25 2.03 16.67
N GLY A 209 27.93 1.87 16.75
CA GLY A 209 27.31 0.79 17.46
C GLY A 209 25.99 0.37 16.83
N GLU A 210 25.41 -0.69 17.39
CA GLU A 210 24.06 -1.16 17.08
C GLU A 210 23.38 -1.66 18.34
N ARG A 211 22.05 -1.52 18.40
CA ARG A 211 21.22 -2.05 19.48
C ARG A 211 19.86 -2.43 18.96
N LEU A 212 19.14 -3.26 19.71
CA LEU A 212 17.72 -3.50 19.53
C LEU A 212 16.93 -2.47 20.36
N THR A 213 15.81 -2.00 19.80
CA THR A 213 14.86 -1.19 20.57
C THR A 213 14.07 -2.06 21.53
N ASP A 214 13.44 -1.43 22.51
CA ASP A 214 12.49 -2.12 23.39
C ASP A 214 11.27 -2.62 22.61
N SER A 215 10.67 -3.70 23.13
CA SER A 215 9.44 -4.23 22.58
C SER A 215 8.25 -3.28 22.80
N LYS A 216 7.38 -3.16 21.78
CA LYS A 216 6.11 -2.45 21.87
C LYS A 216 4.98 -3.24 22.53
N LYS A 217 5.20 -4.53 22.81
CA LYS A 217 4.18 -5.37 23.46
C LYS A 217 3.64 -4.82 24.78
N PRO A 218 4.46 -4.32 25.73
CA PRO A 218 3.94 -3.75 26.98
C PRO A 218 3.04 -2.56 26.75
N GLU A 219 3.37 -1.69 25.79
CA GLU A 219 2.57 -0.53 25.41
C GLU A 219 1.22 -0.95 24.80
N ILE A 220 1.22 -1.95 23.91
CA ILE A 220 0.01 -2.51 23.30
C ILE A 220 -0.91 -3.08 24.39
N VAL A 221 -0.37 -3.90 25.29
CA VAL A 221 -1.15 -4.50 26.40
C VAL A 221 -1.76 -3.40 27.27
N LYS A 222 -0.98 -2.38 27.62
CA LYS A 222 -1.47 -1.22 28.39
C LYS A 222 -2.62 -0.52 27.67
N ASN A 223 -2.47 -0.23 26.38
CA ASN A 223 -3.49 0.47 25.61
C ASN A 223 -4.78 -0.37 25.50
N VAL A 224 -4.67 -1.66 25.25
CA VAL A 224 -5.82 -2.58 25.22
C VAL A 224 -6.56 -2.60 26.57
N ALA A 225 -5.82 -2.73 27.68
CA ALA A 225 -6.42 -2.69 29.01
C ALA A 225 -7.14 -1.35 29.29
N LEU A 226 -6.52 -0.24 28.95
CA LEU A 226 -7.13 1.09 29.12
C LEU A 226 -8.40 1.27 28.27
N ILE A 227 -8.44 0.70 27.06
CA ILE A 227 -9.63 0.72 26.22
C ILE A 227 -10.78 -0.04 26.89
N TYR A 228 -10.55 -1.25 27.41
CA TYR A 228 -11.58 -2.02 28.11
C TYR A 228 -12.10 -1.28 29.35
N VAL A 229 -11.21 -0.72 30.16
CA VAL A 229 -11.62 0.13 31.31
C VAL A 229 -12.46 1.31 30.84
N SER A 230 -12.07 2.00 29.77
CA SER A 230 -12.80 3.14 29.22
C SER A 230 -14.18 2.77 28.65
N LYS A 231 -14.36 1.52 28.21
CA LYS A 231 -15.64 0.98 27.74
C LYS A 231 -16.52 0.43 28.87
N GLY A 232 -16.02 0.42 30.11
CA GLY A 232 -16.73 -0.16 31.26
C GLY A 232 -16.68 -1.69 31.31
N ASP A 233 -15.83 -2.32 30.51
CA ASP A 233 -15.66 -3.77 30.44
C ASP A 233 -14.45 -4.18 31.33
N ASN A 234 -14.68 -4.34 32.63
CA ASN A 234 -13.64 -4.59 33.61
C ASN A 234 -13.32 -6.10 33.80
N GLU A 235 -13.99 -7.00 33.07
CA GLU A 235 -13.85 -8.45 33.25
C GLU A 235 -12.96 -9.14 32.18
N ARG A 236 -12.27 -8.40 31.35
CA ARG A 236 -11.40 -8.97 30.27
C ARG A 236 -9.94 -8.56 30.38
#